data_3415b5fbb0a7f9dd790ed03ceb30710a
#
_entry.id   3415b5fbb0a7f9dd790ed03ceb30710a
#
_cell.length_a   1.000
_cell.length_b   1.000
_cell.length_c   1.000
_cell.angle_alpha   90.00
_cell.angle_beta   90.00
_cell.angle_gamma   90.00
#
_symmetry.space_group_name_H-M   'P 1'
#
loop_
_entity.id
_entity.type
_entity.pdbx_description
1 polymer ?
#
loop_
_entity_poly.entity_id
_entity_poly.type
_entity_poly.pdbx_seq_one_letter_code
_entity_poly.pdbx_strand_id
1 'polypeptide(L)'
;HLFGLLEMAKKEGVENVYVHCFLDGRDTAPTSGKEFIEELEAKMKEIGVGKIASISGRYYAMDRDNRWDRVEKAYKVLTTGEGETAESAVAAMEASYAKDVTDEFFVPTAITENGKPIATIKDNDTVIFFNFRPDRAREITRTFCMDDFDGFDRGARKNVKYICFTEYDVTIPNKEVAFKKVELKNTFGEYLAAHDMTQARIAETEKYAHVTFFFNGGVEEPNKGEDRILVKSPKVATYDLQPDRKSTRLNSSHYNISYAVFCL
;
A
#
# COMPACT_ATOMS: atom_id res chain seq x y z
N HIS A 1 8.91 -3.72 -11.42
CA HIS A 1 9.66 -4.16 -10.23
C HIS A 1 9.41 -5.64 -9.93
N LEU A 2 8.15 -6.11 -9.96
CA LEU A 2 7.85 -7.53 -9.75
C LEU A 2 8.59 -8.42 -10.76
N PHE A 3 8.55 -8.08 -12.06
CA PHE A 3 9.28 -8.85 -13.09
C PHE A 3 10.79 -8.88 -12.82
N GLY A 4 11.38 -7.73 -12.42
CA GLY A 4 12.79 -7.69 -12.03
C GLY A 4 13.12 -8.56 -10.81
N LEU A 5 12.19 -8.68 -9.84
CA LEU A 5 12.36 -9.61 -8.71
C LEU A 5 12.29 -11.07 -9.15
N LEU A 6 11.41 -11.42 -10.10
CA LEU A 6 11.33 -12.76 -10.66
C LEU A 6 12.60 -13.12 -11.46
N GLU A 7 13.09 -12.20 -12.28
CA GLU A 7 14.35 -12.35 -13.02
C GLU A 7 15.53 -12.52 -12.07
N MET A 8 15.59 -11.74 -10.99
CA MET A 8 16.61 -11.87 -9.96
C MET A 8 16.52 -13.23 -9.27
N ALA A 9 15.33 -13.68 -8.87
CA ALA A 9 15.13 -14.98 -8.25
C ALA A 9 15.62 -16.13 -9.18
N LYS A 10 15.29 -16.04 -10.46
CA LYS A 10 15.76 -17.00 -11.46
C LYS A 10 17.28 -17.01 -11.58
N LYS A 11 17.91 -15.83 -11.64
CA LYS A 11 19.35 -15.66 -11.71
C LYS A 11 20.07 -16.24 -10.49
N GLU A 12 19.50 -16.03 -9.30
CA GLU A 12 20.05 -16.53 -8.03
C GLU A 12 19.69 -18.00 -7.74
N GLY A 13 18.99 -18.68 -8.67
CA GLY A 13 18.65 -20.10 -8.54
C GLY A 13 17.58 -20.39 -7.48
N VAL A 14 16.71 -19.42 -7.15
CA VAL A 14 15.60 -19.63 -6.23
C VAL A 14 14.48 -20.36 -6.96
N GLU A 15 14.20 -21.59 -6.56
CA GLU A 15 13.22 -22.45 -7.24
C GLU A 15 11.78 -22.18 -6.78
N ASN A 16 11.58 -21.95 -5.48
CA ASN A 16 10.26 -21.76 -4.86
C ASN A 16 9.95 -20.29 -4.70
N VAL A 17 9.28 -19.71 -5.71
CA VAL A 17 8.87 -18.31 -5.73
C VAL A 17 7.36 -18.22 -5.90
N TYR A 18 6.70 -17.53 -4.98
CA TYR A 18 5.25 -17.38 -4.96
C TYR A 18 4.87 -15.91 -4.88
N VAL A 19 3.87 -15.53 -5.65
CA VAL A 19 3.35 -14.15 -5.64
C VAL A 19 1.96 -14.13 -5.02
N HIS A 20 1.79 -13.31 -4.01
CA HIS A 20 0.52 -12.96 -3.42
C HIS A 20 0.11 -11.61 -3.98
N CYS A 21 -0.89 -11.59 -4.86
CA CYS A 21 -1.30 -10.40 -5.61
C CYS A 21 -2.24 -9.53 -4.79
N PHE A 22 -1.94 -8.23 -4.69
CA PHE A 22 -2.85 -7.22 -4.13
C PHE A 22 -3.35 -6.33 -5.27
N LEU A 23 -4.66 -6.38 -5.51
CA LEU A 23 -5.31 -5.64 -6.58
C LEU A 23 -5.63 -4.21 -6.16
N ASP A 24 -5.68 -3.30 -7.11
CA ASP A 24 -6.00 -1.90 -6.88
C ASP A 24 -7.49 -1.58 -7.17
N GLY A 25 -7.86 -1.35 -8.41
CA GLY A 25 -9.23 -1.02 -8.83
C GLY A 25 -9.74 0.35 -8.37
N ARG A 26 -8.90 1.18 -7.74
CA ARG A 26 -9.25 2.52 -7.28
C ARG A 26 -8.41 3.61 -7.94
N ASP A 27 -7.09 3.43 -7.99
CA ASP A 27 -6.16 4.31 -8.71
C ASP A 27 -5.94 3.78 -10.15
N THR A 28 -6.43 2.57 -10.45
CA THR A 28 -6.55 1.94 -11.77
C THR A 28 -8.01 1.66 -12.12
N ALA A 29 -8.28 1.23 -13.34
CA ALA A 29 -9.65 0.87 -13.74
C ALA A 29 -10.18 -0.29 -12.87
N PRO A 30 -11.47 -0.29 -12.50
CA PRO A 30 -12.03 -1.21 -11.52
C PRO A 30 -11.94 -2.71 -11.86
N THR A 31 -11.72 -3.03 -13.15
CA THR A 31 -11.66 -4.41 -13.66
C THR A 31 -10.40 -4.67 -14.49
N SER A 32 -9.33 -3.88 -14.29
CA SER A 32 -8.06 -4.06 -15.01
C SER A 32 -7.17 -5.16 -14.42
N GLY A 33 -7.47 -5.63 -13.22
CA GLY A 33 -6.66 -6.62 -12.52
C GLY A 33 -6.50 -7.94 -13.27
N LYS A 34 -7.52 -8.36 -14.02
CA LYS A 34 -7.44 -9.59 -14.84
C LYS A 34 -6.29 -9.52 -15.87
N GLU A 35 -6.19 -8.41 -16.59
CA GLU A 35 -5.14 -8.22 -17.59
C GLU A 35 -3.74 -8.27 -16.95
N PHE A 36 -3.57 -7.67 -15.77
CA PHE A 36 -2.31 -7.71 -15.03
C PHE A 36 -1.98 -9.12 -14.50
N ILE A 37 -2.98 -9.91 -14.11
CA ILE A 37 -2.80 -11.31 -13.70
C ILE A 37 -2.36 -12.15 -14.91
N GLU A 38 -3.00 -12.01 -16.07
CA GLU A 38 -2.64 -12.69 -17.30
C GLU A 38 -1.21 -12.33 -17.76
N GLU A 39 -0.84 -11.03 -17.70
CA GLU A 39 0.52 -10.57 -18.01
C GLU A 39 1.54 -11.18 -17.03
N LEU A 40 1.22 -11.22 -15.75
CA LEU A 40 2.10 -11.80 -14.74
C LEU A 40 2.30 -13.30 -14.96
N GLU A 41 1.25 -14.08 -15.24
CA GLU A 41 1.36 -15.51 -15.54
C GLU A 41 2.19 -15.75 -16.79
N ALA A 42 1.98 -14.97 -17.86
CA ALA A 42 2.78 -15.03 -19.08
C ALA A 42 4.26 -14.75 -18.81
N LYS A 43 4.55 -13.72 -17.99
CA LYS A 43 5.92 -13.34 -17.64
C LYS A 43 6.61 -14.39 -16.76
N MET A 44 5.91 -14.96 -15.79
CA MET A 44 6.41 -16.07 -14.97
C MET A 44 6.78 -17.28 -15.83
N LYS A 45 5.93 -17.61 -16.82
CA LYS A 45 6.18 -18.68 -17.77
C LYS A 45 7.40 -18.39 -18.65
N GLU A 46 7.55 -17.15 -19.13
CA GLU A 46 8.71 -16.71 -19.93
C GLU A 46 10.02 -16.84 -19.14
N ILE A 47 10.04 -16.33 -17.89
CA ILE A 47 11.21 -16.39 -17.01
C ILE A 47 11.49 -17.84 -16.53
N GLY A 48 10.44 -18.64 -16.41
CA GLY A 48 10.49 -20.02 -15.92
C GLY A 48 10.63 -20.11 -14.40
N VAL A 49 10.10 -19.16 -13.65
CA VAL A 49 10.01 -19.16 -12.18
C VAL A 49 8.79 -18.38 -11.71
N GLY A 50 8.23 -18.82 -10.59
CA GLY A 50 7.11 -18.17 -9.92
C GLY A 50 5.76 -18.82 -10.19
N LYS A 51 4.87 -18.74 -9.19
CA LYS A 51 3.45 -19.08 -9.27
C LYS A 51 2.64 -18.06 -8.48
N ILE A 52 1.43 -17.73 -8.92
CA ILE A 52 0.48 -16.94 -8.12
C ILE A 52 -0.10 -17.86 -7.05
N ALA A 53 0.01 -17.47 -5.79
CA ALA A 53 -0.46 -18.26 -4.65
C ALA A 53 -1.77 -17.72 -4.06
N SER A 54 -2.01 -16.42 -4.10
CA SER A 54 -3.26 -15.82 -3.68
C SER A 54 -3.52 -14.47 -4.33
N ILE A 55 -4.77 -14.02 -4.29
CA ILE A 55 -5.21 -12.70 -4.76
C ILE A 55 -6.07 -12.07 -3.66
N SER A 56 -5.88 -10.77 -3.41
CA SER A 56 -6.70 -9.98 -2.47
C SER A 56 -6.90 -8.57 -2.99
N GLY A 57 -8.09 -8.04 -2.88
CA GLY A 57 -8.36 -6.63 -3.17
C GLY A 57 -7.72 -5.72 -2.13
N ARG A 58 -7.40 -4.48 -2.53
CA ARG A 58 -6.79 -3.49 -1.63
C ARG A 58 -7.67 -3.15 -0.41
N TYR A 59 -8.97 -3.33 -0.51
CA TYR A 59 -9.92 -3.14 0.58
C TYR A 59 -9.56 -4.00 1.81
N TYR A 60 -9.00 -5.19 1.58
CA TYR A 60 -8.57 -6.13 2.63
C TYR A 60 -7.07 -6.03 2.92
N ALA A 61 -6.24 -6.16 1.89
CA ALA A 61 -4.79 -6.29 2.05
C ALA A 61 -4.05 -4.96 2.22
N MET A 62 -4.71 -3.84 1.91
CA MET A 62 -4.10 -2.51 1.92
C MET A 62 -4.97 -1.52 2.69
N ASP A 63 -5.56 -1.95 3.79
CA ASP A 63 -6.25 -1.05 4.72
C ASP A 63 -5.25 -0.06 5.38
N ARG A 64 -5.75 1.07 5.84
CA ARG A 64 -4.97 2.09 6.56
C ARG A 64 -5.77 2.78 7.68
N ASP A 65 -6.94 2.25 7.98
CA ASP A 65 -7.89 2.84 8.92
C ASP A 65 -8.10 1.94 10.16
N ASN A 66 -7.14 1.01 10.39
CA ASN A 66 -7.13 0.01 11.49
C ASN A 66 -8.39 -0.89 11.48
N ARG A 67 -8.88 -1.20 10.28
CA ARG A 67 -9.97 -2.16 10.09
C ARG A 67 -9.38 -3.57 10.09
N TRP A 68 -9.01 -4.01 11.28
CA TRP A 68 -8.35 -5.31 11.48
C TRP A 68 -9.19 -6.49 11.02
N ASP A 69 -10.53 -6.36 11.02
CA ASP A 69 -11.46 -7.32 10.44
C ASP A 69 -11.23 -7.59 8.94
N ARG A 70 -10.71 -6.62 8.22
CA ARG A 70 -10.33 -6.73 6.80
C ARG A 70 -8.94 -7.32 6.65
N VAL A 71 -7.99 -6.77 7.39
CA VAL A 71 -6.58 -7.20 7.36
C VAL A 71 -6.44 -8.66 7.76
N GLU A 72 -7.23 -9.13 8.75
CA GLU A 72 -7.26 -10.52 9.18
C GLU A 72 -7.59 -11.48 8.03
N LYS A 73 -8.56 -11.16 7.19
CA LYS A 73 -8.93 -11.99 6.03
C LYS A 73 -7.78 -12.11 5.04
N ALA A 74 -7.10 -10.99 4.74
CA ALA A 74 -5.91 -11.01 3.90
C ALA A 74 -4.77 -11.79 4.56
N TYR A 75 -4.51 -11.60 5.84
CA TYR A 75 -3.48 -12.34 6.57
C TYR A 75 -3.73 -13.85 6.59
N LYS A 76 -4.98 -14.28 6.81
CA LYS A 76 -5.35 -15.70 6.83
C LYS A 76 -5.11 -16.37 5.49
N VAL A 77 -5.51 -15.74 4.38
CA VAL A 77 -5.24 -16.31 3.05
C VAL A 77 -3.73 -16.43 2.78
N LEU A 78 -2.92 -15.47 3.25
CA LEU A 78 -1.47 -15.50 3.10
C LEU A 78 -0.79 -16.61 3.92
N THR A 79 -1.29 -16.89 5.14
CA THR A 79 -0.58 -17.73 6.11
C THR A 79 -1.16 -19.12 6.30
N THR A 80 -2.47 -19.29 6.08
CA THR A 80 -3.17 -20.58 6.25
C THR A 80 -3.86 -21.03 4.96
N GLY A 81 -4.05 -20.13 3.98
CA GLY A 81 -4.88 -20.38 2.80
C GLY A 81 -6.38 -20.33 3.10
N GLU A 82 -6.77 -19.87 4.30
CA GLU A 82 -8.17 -19.71 4.68
C GLU A 82 -8.78 -18.50 3.96
N GLY A 83 -9.84 -18.73 3.19
CA GLY A 83 -10.53 -17.73 2.38
C GLY A 83 -11.31 -18.40 1.27
N GLU A 84 -11.67 -17.63 0.24
CA GLU A 84 -12.18 -18.20 -1.00
C GLU A 84 -11.07 -19.01 -1.68
N THR A 85 -11.46 -19.97 -2.54
CA THR A 85 -10.48 -20.80 -3.27
C THR A 85 -10.79 -20.84 -4.76
N ALA A 86 -9.76 -20.94 -5.57
CA ALA A 86 -9.88 -21.12 -7.02
C ALA A 86 -8.72 -21.96 -7.55
N GLU A 87 -8.93 -22.68 -8.64
CA GLU A 87 -7.88 -23.49 -9.28
C GLU A 87 -6.96 -22.68 -10.18
N SER A 88 -7.36 -21.44 -10.57
CA SER A 88 -6.57 -20.55 -11.38
C SER A 88 -6.82 -19.11 -11.00
N ALA A 89 -5.78 -18.28 -11.10
CA ALA A 89 -5.86 -16.85 -10.82
C ALA A 89 -6.83 -16.14 -11.77
N VAL A 90 -6.77 -16.44 -13.06
CA VAL A 90 -7.66 -15.85 -14.07
C VAL A 90 -9.11 -16.26 -13.83
N ALA A 91 -9.38 -17.53 -13.54
CA ALA A 91 -10.75 -18.00 -13.22
C ALA A 91 -11.32 -17.33 -11.97
N ALA A 92 -10.47 -17.08 -10.96
CA ALA A 92 -10.87 -16.32 -9.76
C ALA A 92 -11.32 -14.89 -10.13
N MET A 93 -10.58 -14.21 -10.99
CA MET A 93 -10.91 -12.86 -11.47
C MET A 93 -12.24 -12.86 -12.23
N GLU A 94 -12.43 -13.80 -13.15
CA GLU A 94 -13.67 -13.93 -13.93
C GLU A 94 -14.88 -14.21 -13.04
N ALA A 95 -14.74 -15.11 -12.08
CA ALA A 95 -15.81 -15.42 -11.12
C ALA A 95 -16.17 -14.24 -10.21
N SER A 96 -15.22 -13.40 -9.86
CA SER A 96 -15.44 -12.17 -9.11
C SER A 96 -16.22 -11.14 -9.93
N TYR A 97 -15.79 -10.89 -11.15
CA TYR A 97 -16.46 -9.94 -12.05
C TYR A 97 -17.86 -10.37 -12.44
N ALA A 98 -18.10 -11.69 -12.59
CA ALA A 98 -19.45 -12.23 -12.81
C ALA A 98 -20.42 -11.97 -11.65
N LYS A 99 -19.90 -11.64 -10.46
CA LYS A 99 -20.66 -11.24 -9.26
C LYS A 99 -20.67 -9.73 -9.04
N ASP A 100 -20.26 -8.93 -10.03
CA ASP A 100 -20.06 -7.47 -9.94
C ASP A 100 -19.10 -7.04 -8.82
N VAL A 101 -18.19 -7.91 -8.39
CA VAL A 101 -17.12 -7.59 -7.43
C VAL A 101 -15.87 -7.19 -8.18
N THR A 102 -15.51 -5.91 -8.07
CA THR A 102 -14.36 -5.30 -8.74
C THR A 102 -13.05 -5.56 -7.99
N ASP A 103 -11.92 -5.19 -8.60
CA ASP A 103 -10.57 -5.40 -8.07
C ASP A 103 -10.39 -4.87 -6.64
N GLU A 104 -10.91 -3.68 -6.34
CA GLU A 104 -10.78 -3.06 -5.01
C GLU A 104 -11.34 -3.98 -3.91
N PHE A 105 -12.47 -4.61 -4.17
CA PHE A 105 -13.23 -5.41 -3.21
C PHE A 105 -13.05 -6.91 -3.40
N PHE A 106 -12.10 -7.33 -4.22
CA PHE A 106 -11.83 -8.74 -4.49
C PHE A 106 -11.58 -9.49 -3.18
N VAL A 107 -12.43 -10.49 -2.89
CA VAL A 107 -12.36 -11.25 -1.66
C VAL A 107 -11.06 -12.06 -1.61
N PRO A 108 -10.31 -12.07 -0.49
CA PRO A 108 -9.09 -12.84 -0.37
C PRO A 108 -9.28 -14.30 -0.76
N THR A 109 -8.57 -14.72 -1.81
CA THR A 109 -8.73 -16.02 -2.48
C THR A 109 -7.38 -16.72 -2.58
N ALA A 110 -7.30 -17.96 -2.09
CA ALA A 110 -6.14 -18.83 -2.28
C ALA A 110 -6.23 -19.55 -3.62
N ILE A 111 -5.13 -19.58 -4.37
CA ILE A 111 -5.04 -20.41 -5.57
C ILE A 111 -4.64 -21.82 -5.15
N THR A 112 -5.36 -22.81 -5.64
CA THR A 112 -5.24 -24.20 -5.17
C THR A 112 -4.80 -25.12 -6.31
N GLU A 113 -4.04 -26.13 -5.94
CA GLU A 113 -3.70 -27.26 -6.80
C GLU A 113 -4.07 -28.54 -6.06
N ASN A 114 -4.88 -29.42 -6.68
CA ASN A 114 -5.41 -30.63 -6.05
C ASN A 114 -6.16 -30.36 -4.71
N GLY A 115 -6.91 -29.25 -4.63
CA GLY A 115 -7.69 -28.86 -3.46
C GLY A 115 -6.89 -28.31 -2.29
N LYS A 116 -5.60 -28.04 -2.46
CA LYS A 116 -4.72 -27.43 -1.44
C LYS A 116 -4.15 -26.13 -1.94
N PRO A 117 -3.98 -25.10 -1.08
CA PRO A 117 -3.27 -23.88 -1.47
C PRO A 117 -1.89 -24.19 -2.09
N ILE A 118 -1.59 -23.53 -3.22
CA ILE A 118 -0.30 -23.70 -3.90
C ILE A 118 0.85 -23.37 -2.95
N ALA A 119 0.72 -22.29 -2.20
CA ALA A 119 1.65 -21.91 -1.15
C ALA A 119 0.99 -21.04 -0.09
N THR A 120 1.52 -21.09 1.12
CA THR A 120 1.24 -20.19 2.22
C THR A 120 2.55 -19.76 2.86
N ILE A 121 2.58 -18.58 3.47
CA ILE A 121 3.76 -18.07 4.17
C ILE A 121 3.98 -18.86 5.47
N LYS A 122 5.16 -19.44 5.62
CA LYS A 122 5.58 -20.30 6.74
C LYS A 122 6.79 -19.72 7.45
N ASP A 123 7.11 -20.29 8.60
CA ASP A 123 8.35 -19.98 9.30
C ASP A 123 9.57 -20.28 8.41
N ASN A 124 10.55 -19.38 8.48
CA ASN A 124 11.77 -19.35 7.69
C ASN A 124 11.61 -18.96 6.22
N ASP A 125 10.41 -18.57 5.78
CA ASP A 125 10.24 -17.98 4.46
C ASP A 125 10.80 -16.53 4.43
N THR A 126 11.20 -16.12 3.22
CA THR A 126 11.53 -14.73 2.94
C THR A 126 10.34 -14.06 2.27
N VAL A 127 9.84 -13.00 2.85
CA VAL A 127 8.74 -12.19 2.32
C VAL A 127 9.30 -10.87 1.82
N ILE A 128 9.08 -10.54 0.55
CA ILE A 128 9.44 -9.25 -0.03
C ILE A 128 8.15 -8.48 -0.32
N PHE A 129 7.92 -7.42 0.42
CA PHE A 129 6.80 -6.52 0.17
C PHE A 129 7.28 -5.32 -0.63
N PHE A 130 6.98 -5.31 -1.94
CA PHE A 130 7.60 -4.37 -2.87
C PHE A 130 6.79 -3.08 -3.13
N ASN A 131 5.82 -2.76 -2.30
CA ASN A 131 5.13 -1.48 -2.35
C ASN A 131 6.07 -0.34 -1.94
N PHE A 132 6.02 0.78 -2.67
CA PHE A 132 6.83 1.97 -2.35
C PHE A 132 6.15 2.87 -1.33
N ARG A 133 4.82 3.02 -1.40
CA ARG A 133 4.08 3.88 -0.49
C ARG A 133 3.85 3.20 0.84
N PRO A 134 4.17 3.87 1.96
CA PRO A 134 4.11 3.27 3.28
C PRO A 134 2.68 3.18 3.85
N ASP A 135 1.81 4.13 3.53
CA ASP A 135 0.53 4.34 4.21
C ASP A 135 -0.38 3.10 4.24
N ARG A 136 -0.45 2.36 3.14
CA ARG A 136 -1.27 1.14 3.02
C ARG A 136 -0.47 -0.17 3.20
N ALA A 137 0.84 -0.07 3.40
CA ALA A 137 1.68 -1.23 3.64
C ALA A 137 1.89 -1.51 5.14
N ARG A 138 1.64 -0.52 6.00
CA ARG A 138 1.94 -0.59 7.44
C ARG A 138 1.17 -1.69 8.15
N GLU A 139 -0.14 -1.78 7.94
CA GLU A 139 -0.98 -2.68 8.72
C GLU A 139 -0.66 -4.14 8.46
N ILE A 140 -0.60 -4.57 7.20
CA ILE A 140 -0.20 -5.95 6.88
C ILE A 140 1.24 -6.25 7.32
N THR A 141 2.15 -5.27 7.27
CA THR A 141 3.51 -5.43 7.80
C THR A 141 3.51 -5.62 9.31
N ARG A 142 2.68 -4.88 10.06
CA ARG A 142 2.53 -5.04 11.51
C ARG A 142 2.07 -6.44 11.88
N THR A 143 1.17 -7.05 11.10
CA THR A 143 0.70 -8.42 11.38
C THR A 143 1.82 -9.45 11.33
N PHE A 144 2.84 -9.25 10.51
CA PHE A 144 4.00 -10.16 10.41
C PHE A 144 5.13 -9.79 11.36
N CYS A 145 5.34 -8.52 11.65
CA CYS A 145 6.57 -8.02 12.24
C CYS A 145 6.47 -7.61 13.72
N MET A 146 5.29 -7.17 14.20
CA MET A 146 5.13 -6.79 15.61
C MET A 146 5.12 -8.04 16.50
N ASP A 147 5.82 -8.02 17.64
CA ASP A 147 5.75 -9.10 18.61
C ASP A 147 4.46 -9.03 19.45
N ASP A 148 4.06 -7.81 19.82
CA ASP A 148 2.90 -7.44 20.63
C ASP A 148 1.67 -7.00 19.80
N PHE A 149 1.44 -7.67 18.66
CA PHE A 149 0.32 -7.35 17.79
C PHE A 149 -1.03 -7.72 18.43
N ASP A 150 -1.96 -6.77 18.49
CA ASP A 150 -3.26 -6.86 19.17
C ASP A 150 -4.47 -6.63 18.26
N GLY A 151 -4.26 -6.48 16.95
CA GLY A 151 -5.35 -6.18 16.00
C GLY A 151 -6.36 -7.33 15.82
N PHE A 152 -5.90 -8.58 15.86
CA PHE A 152 -6.69 -9.81 15.84
C PHE A 152 -5.86 -10.98 16.35
N ASP A 153 -6.49 -12.11 16.64
CA ASP A 153 -5.77 -13.32 17.03
C ASP A 153 -5.13 -13.99 15.80
N ARG A 154 -3.83 -13.76 15.63
CA ARG A 154 -3.01 -14.39 14.56
C ARG A 154 -2.30 -15.66 15.04
N GLY A 155 -2.47 -16.04 16.33
CA GLY A 155 -1.63 -17.05 16.98
C GLY A 155 -0.17 -16.57 17.14
N ALA A 156 0.77 -17.51 17.13
CA ALA A 156 2.19 -17.17 17.20
C ALA A 156 2.64 -16.40 15.94
N ARG A 157 3.47 -15.36 16.14
CA ARG A 157 4.08 -14.62 15.05
C ARG A 157 4.89 -15.57 14.14
N LYS A 158 4.69 -15.49 12.86
CA LYS A 158 5.51 -16.21 11.88
C LYS A 158 6.95 -15.71 11.92
N ASN A 159 7.89 -16.62 12.05
CA ASN A 159 9.32 -16.29 11.99
C ASN A 159 9.78 -16.21 10.53
N VAL A 160 9.47 -15.10 9.87
CA VAL A 160 9.83 -14.84 8.46
C VAL A 160 10.91 -13.78 8.37
N LYS A 161 11.72 -13.85 7.33
CA LYS A 161 12.57 -12.72 6.93
C LYS A 161 11.72 -11.75 6.12
N TYR A 162 11.28 -10.65 6.74
CA TYR A 162 10.37 -9.69 6.12
C TYR A 162 11.15 -8.49 5.58
N ILE A 163 11.06 -8.26 4.27
CA ILE A 163 11.78 -7.20 3.56
C ILE A 163 10.76 -6.22 2.99
N CYS A 164 10.77 -5.00 3.51
CA CYS A 164 10.01 -3.87 2.95
C CYS A 164 10.83 -3.20 1.84
N PHE A 165 10.21 -2.81 0.73
CA PHE A 165 10.94 -2.03 -0.28
C PHE A 165 11.40 -0.68 0.25
N THR A 166 10.54 0.02 0.98
CA THR A 166 10.88 1.29 1.61
C THR A 166 10.62 1.23 3.11
N GLU A 167 11.07 2.22 3.85
CA GLU A 167 10.74 2.33 5.26
C GLU A 167 9.26 2.69 5.45
N TYR A 168 8.46 1.70 5.84
CA TYR A 168 7.02 1.91 6.04
C TYR A 168 6.71 2.57 7.37
N ASP A 169 7.44 2.19 8.41
CA ASP A 169 7.29 2.73 9.76
C ASP A 169 8.51 2.32 10.59
N VAL A 170 9.23 3.28 11.13
CA VAL A 170 10.45 3.05 11.92
C VAL A 170 10.16 2.29 13.21
N THR A 171 8.93 2.32 13.71
CA THR A 171 8.53 1.66 14.96
C THR A 171 8.26 0.16 14.79
N ILE A 172 8.11 -0.32 13.54
CA ILE A 172 7.88 -1.75 13.30
C ILE A 172 9.21 -2.52 13.42
N PRO A 173 9.33 -3.46 14.37
CA PRO A 173 10.52 -4.29 14.48
C PRO A 173 10.56 -5.42 13.45
N ASN A 174 11.55 -6.30 13.54
CA ASN A 174 11.62 -7.58 12.81
C ASN A 174 11.47 -7.47 11.28
N LYS A 175 11.89 -6.34 10.68
CA LYS A 175 11.89 -6.11 9.24
C LYS A 175 13.25 -5.63 8.75
N GLU A 176 13.51 -5.85 7.50
CA GLU A 176 14.59 -5.21 6.75
C GLU A 176 14.03 -4.22 5.73
N VAL A 177 14.83 -3.26 5.30
CA VAL A 177 14.44 -2.24 4.30
C VAL A 177 15.43 -2.31 3.14
N ALA A 178 14.90 -2.63 1.94
CA ALA A 178 15.71 -2.77 0.74
C ALA A 178 16.23 -1.42 0.25
N PHE A 179 15.36 -0.42 0.18
CA PHE A 179 15.69 0.94 -0.27
C PHE A 179 15.49 1.92 0.88
N LYS A 180 16.57 2.23 1.56
CA LYS A 180 16.56 3.21 2.65
C LYS A 180 16.13 4.58 2.13
N LYS A 181 15.46 5.35 2.98
CA LYS A 181 15.07 6.72 2.67
C LYS A 181 16.32 7.54 2.33
N VAL A 182 16.32 8.14 1.15
CA VAL A 182 17.31 9.14 0.78
C VAL A 182 16.82 10.48 1.34
N GLU A 183 17.61 11.12 2.18
CA GLU A 183 17.33 12.47 2.61
C GLU A 183 17.44 13.42 1.42
N LEU A 184 16.32 14.03 1.06
CA LEU A 184 16.32 15.07 0.06
C LEU A 184 16.92 16.35 0.69
N LYS A 185 17.91 16.91 0.06
CA LYS A 185 18.54 18.18 0.46
C LYS A 185 18.12 19.26 -0.52
N ASN A 186 18.11 20.50 -0.05
CA ASN A 186 17.76 21.67 -0.83
C ASN A 186 16.32 21.56 -1.41
N THR A 187 15.40 21.10 -0.58
CA THR A 187 13.97 21.17 -0.89
C THR A 187 13.53 22.63 -1.04
N PHE A 188 12.39 22.85 -1.69
CA PHE A 188 11.89 24.22 -1.87
C PHE A 188 11.72 24.97 -0.53
N GLY A 189 11.25 24.28 0.51
CA GLY A 189 11.11 24.84 1.85
C GLY A 189 12.46 25.24 2.47
N GLU A 190 13.48 24.40 2.32
CA GLU A 190 14.85 24.70 2.78
C GLU A 190 15.46 25.84 1.99
N TYR A 191 15.24 25.89 0.68
CA TYR A 191 15.72 26.98 -0.16
C TYR A 191 15.16 28.34 0.28
N LEU A 192 13.85 28.41 0.51
CA LEU A 192 13.20 29.65 1.01
C LEU A 192 13.74 30.04 2.39
N ALA A 193 13.89 29.07 3.30
CA ALA A 193 14.43 29.30 4.63
C ALA A 193 15.88 29.83 4.59
N ALA A 194 16.70 29.32 3.69
CA ALA A 194 18.08 29.76 3.50
C ALA A 194 18.20 31.21 2.94
N HIS A 195 17.13 31.70 2.31
CA HIS A 195 17.04 33.07 1.79
C HIS A 195 16.21 34.01 2.67
N ASP A 196 15.94 33.60 3.93
CA ASP A 196 15.13 34.36 4.89
C ASP A 196 13.71 34.73 4.38
N MET A 197 13.17 33.91 3.49
CA MET A 197 11.82 34.05 2.96
C MET A 197 10.81 33.33 3.84
N THR A 198 9.61 33.87 3.93
CA THR A 198 8.49 33.22 4.62
C THR A 198 7.65 32.39 3.65
N GLN A 199 6.93 31.39 4.16
CA GLN A 199 6.10 30.50 3.37
C GLN A 199 4.91 30.01 4.19
N ALA A 200 3.76 29.80 3.56
CA ALA A 200 2.58 29.21 4.19
C ALA A 200 2.18 27.89 3.55
N ARG A 201 1.87 26.89 4.37
CA ARG A 201 1.36 25.57 3.98
C ARG A 201 -0.08 25.46 4.42
N ILE A 202 -1.00 25.42 3.46
CA ILE A 202 -2.43 25.43 3.74
C ILE A 202 -3.06 24.22 3.06
N ALA A 203 -3.73 23.37 3.83
CA ALA A 203 -4.49 22.26 3.29
C ALA A 203 -5.57 21.76 4.23
N GLU A 204 -6.52 21.03 3.67
CA GLU A 204 -7.45 20.22 4.43
C GLU A 204 -6.72 19.00 5.04
N THR A 205 -7.31 18.41 6.10
CA THR A 205 -6.75 17.29 6.86
C THR A 205 -6.20 16.18 5.95
N GLU A 206 -6.95 15.78 4.90
CA GLU A 206 -6.53 14.72 3.98
C GLU A 206 -5.30 15.04 3.13
N LYS A 207 -5.07 16.32 2.87
CA LYS A 207 -3.96 16.79 2.04
C LYS A 207 -2.86 17.47 2.84
N TYR A 208 -3.05 17.59 4.15
CA TYR A 208 -2.10 18.30 5.01
C TYR A 208 -0.70 17.70 4.97
N ALA A 209 -0.59 16.38 5.12
CA ALA A 209 0.69 15.69 5.02
C ALA A 209 1.36 15.87 3.65
N HIS A 210 0.60 16.06 2.58
CA HIS A 210 1.16 16.27 1.24
C HIS A 210 1.88 17.61 1.10
N VAL A 211 1.35 18.67 1.71
CA VAL A 211 1.96 20.01 1.65
C VAL A 211 2.95 20.28 2.79
N THR A 212 3.04 19.42 3.78
CA THR A 212 3.99 19.49 4.90
C THR A 212 5.04 18.39 4.79
N PHE A 213 4.80 17.25 5.40
CA PHE A 213 5.74 16.12 5.47
C PHE A 213 6.30 15.71 4.11
N PHE A 214 5.44 15.39 3.12
CA PHE A 214 5.92 14.92 1.82
C PHE A 214 6.62 16.03 1.02
N PHE A 215 6.09 17.24 1.08
CA PHE A 215 6.69 18.38 0.38
C PHE A 215 8.05 18.78 0.98
N ASN A 216 8.26 18.55 2.27
CA ASN A 216 9.54 18.74 2.96
C ASN A 216 10.45 17.49 2.88
N GLY A 217 10.29 16.65 1.85
CA GLY A 217 11.13 15.48 1.65
C GLY A 217 10.99 14.40 2.72
N GLY A 218 9.84 14.39 3.44
CA GLY A 218 9.55 13.47 4.53
C GLY A 218 10.15 13.88 5.87
N VAL A 219 10.34 15.17 6.07
CA VAL A 219 10.71 15.79 7.35
C VAL A 219 9.45 16.41 7.96
N GLU A 220 9.12 16.04 9.21
CA GLU A 220 7.94 16.55 9.90
C GLU A 220 8.14 17.98 10.42
N GLU A 221 9.36 18.31 10.84
CA GLU A 221 9.72 19.61 11.38
C GLU A 221 9.50 20.71 10.34
N PRO A 222 8.83 21.83 10.68
CA PRO A 222 8.71 22.99 9.81
C PRO A 222 10.08 23.62 9.51
N ASN A 223 10.27 24.11 8.29
CA ASN A 223 11.42 24.94 7.97
C ASN A 223 11.33 26.31 8.66
N LYS A 224 12.46 27.01 8.81
CA LYS A 224 12.46 28.40 9.29
C LYS A 224 11.53 29.26 8.41
N GLY A 225 10.63 30.01 9.00
CA GLY A 225 9.67 30.86 8.27
C GLY A 225 8.51 30.08 7.61
N GLU A 226 8.28 28.83 7.98
CA GLU A 226 7.18 28.00 7.48
C GLU A 226 5.99 28.02 8.46
N ASP A 227 4.90 28.66 8.05
CA ASP A 227 3.63 28.63 8.76
C ASP A 227 2.72 27.51 8.22
N ARG A 228 2.05 26.81 9.12
CA ARG A 228 1.18 25.67 8.78
C ARG A 228 -0.27 25.93 9.21
N ILE A 229 -1.19 25.89 8.24
CA ILE A 229 -2.61 26.12 8.46
C ILE A 229 -3.38 24.86 8.07
N LEU A 230 -3.91 24.17 9.08
CA LEU A 230 -4.75 23.00 8.89
C LEU A 230 -6.23 23.42 8.83
N VAL A 231 -6.89 23.11 7.73
CA VAL A 231 -8.34 23.22 7.57
C VAL A 231 -8.95 21.83 7.77
N LYS A 232 -9.89 21.69 8.70
CA LYS A 232 -10.53 20.38 8.94
C LYS A 232 -11.36 19.95 7.74
N SER A 233 -11.12 18.76 7.22
CA SER A 233 -11.96 18.16 6.19
C SER A 233 -13.36 17.86 6.71
N PRO A 234 -14.42 18.00 5.90
CA PRO A 234 -15.76 17.64 6.30
C PRO A 234 -15.90 16.14 6.52
N LYS A 235 -16.74 15.74 7.47
CA LYS A 235 -17.01 14.33 7.79
C LYS A 235 -18.12 13.79 6.88
N VAL A 236 -17.80 13.56 5.61
CA VAL A 236 -18.70 12.95 4.61
C VAL A 236 -18.11 11.62 4.10
N ALA A 237 -18.97 10.75 3.60
CA ALA A 237 -18.52 9.43 3.10
C ALA A 237 -17.64 9.58 1.86
N THR A 238 -18.05 10.46 0.94
CA THR A 238 -17.29 10.83 -0.28
C THR A 238 -17.39 12.34 -0.47
N TYR A 239 -16.37 12.97 -1.06
CA TYR A 239 -16.27 14.43 -1.13
C TYR A 239 -17.09 15.08 -2.24
N ASP A 240 -17.60 14.31 -3.18
CA ASP A 240 -18.62 14.74 -4.14
C ASP A 240 -19.95 15.12 -3.46
N LEU A 241 -20.21 14.60 -2.26
CA LEU A 241 -21.37 14.98 -1.45
C LEU A 241 -21.28 16.40 -0.88
N GLN A 242 -20.10 17.01 -0.87
CA GLN A 242 -19.88 18.38 -0.41
C GLN A 242 -18.80 19.09 -1.25
N PRO A 243 -19.08 19.44 -2.52
CA PRO A 243 -18.09 19.98 -3.45
C PRO A 243 -17.52 21.34 -3.04
N ASP A 244 -18.28 22.18 -2.36
CA ASP A 244 -17.86 23.55 -1.91
C ASP A 244 -17.18 23.57 -0.56
N ARG A 245 -16.81 22.42 -0.01
CA ARG A 245 -16.20 22.32 1.34
C ARG A 245 -14.97 23.22 1.56
N LYS A 246 -14.28 23.58 0.50
CA LYS A 246 -13.03 24.36 0.55
C LYS A 246 -13.24 25.87 0.52
N SER A 247 -14.25 26.33 -0.22
CA SER A 247 -14.49 27.76 -0.43
C SER A 247 -15.00 28.49 0.82
N THR A 248 -15.74 27.80 1.67
CA THR A 248 -16.40 28.39 2.83
C THR A 248 -15.44 28.78 3.95
N ARG A 249 -14.24 28.21 4.02
CA ARG A 249 -13.31 28.45 5.13
C ARG A 249 -12.13 29.35 4.81
N LEU A 250 -11.68 29.37 3.57
CA LEU A 250 -10.53 30.19 3.16
C LEU A 250 -10.94 31.56 2.59
N ASN A 251 -12.27 31.82 2.50
CA ASN A 251 -12.81 33.04 1.91
C ASN A 251 -12.16 33.44 0.57
N SER A 252 -11.65 32.43 -0.16
CA SER A 252 -11.07 32.59 -1.47
C SER A 252 -12.18 32.39 -2.50
N SER A 253 -12.77 33.48 -2.89
CA SER A 253 -13.98 33.56 -3.70
C SER A 253 -13.90 32.97 -5.12
N HIS A 254 -12.81 32.38 -5.55
CA HIS A 254 -12.67 32.06 -6.98
C HIS A 254 -11.95 30.76 -7.40
N TYR A 255 -11.42 29.91 -6.51
CA TYR A 255 -10.78 28.67 -6.95
C TYR A 255 -10.96 27.50 -5.97
N ASN A 256 -11.27 26.33 -6.51
CA ASN A 256 -11.28 25.05 -5.77
C ASN A 256 -9.85 24.61 -5.44
N ILE A 257 -9.21 25.28 -4.47
CA ILE A 257 -7.86 24.92 -4.02
C ILE A 257 -7.94 23.79 -3.03
N SER A 258 -7.43 22.62 -3.38
CA SER A 258 -7.33 21.47 -2.47
C SER A 258 -6.20 21.64 -1.48
N TYR A 259 -5.14 22.28 -1.92
CA TYR A 259 -3.92 22.56 -1.18
C TYR A 259 -3.20 23.74 -1.84
N ALA A 260 -2.45 24.49 -1.07
CA ALA A 260 -1.63 25.57 -1.58
C ALA A 260 -0.34 25.71 -0.77
N VAL A 261 0.69 26.13 -1.45
CA VAL A 261 1.94 26.60 -0.87
C VAL A 261 2.15 28.01 -1.35
N PHE A 262 2.22 28.97 -0.43
CA PHE A 262 2.45 30.36 -0.73
C PHE A 262 3.80 30.80 -0.19
N CYS A 263 4.51 31.63 -0.98
CA CYS A 263 5.64 32.43 -0.53
C CYS A 263 5.15 33.86 -0.30
N LEU A 264 5.42 34.41 0.86
CA LEU A 264 5.09 35.78 1.24
C LEU A 264 6.33 36.65 1.25
#